data_8f275c7aef37938f0634c97c2570830f
#
_entry.id   8f275c7aef37938f0634c97c2570830f
#
_cell.length_a   1.000
_cell.length_b   1.000
_cell.length_c   1.000
_cell.angle_alpha   90.00
_cell.angle_beta   90.00
_cell.angle_gamma   90.00
#
_symmetry.space_group_name_H-M   'P 1'
#
loop_
_entity.id
_entity.type
_entity.pdbx_description
1 polymer ?
#
loop_
_entity_poly.entity_id
_entity_poly.type
_entity_poly.pdbx_seq_one_letter_code
_entity_poly.pdbx_strand_id
1 'polypeptide(L)'
;NLDTSKMLALEGQGSTFLHPIRAITDYDVHTILIGVDGGGVYAIDKDTKKARLLMNTKDDTDTYLRGNGIYAVTRDDQGNIWIGSYTGGVSVAILLKHPISILAHEKGNTHSLISNNVNDIEENPDGNQWFATDDGISIRNTLSGTWKHVLKEIVTISLCTSGNGNVWVGTYGDGVYLLDNNGRVLRHLTKQQGQLTTNYIFSVRQDMEGDLWIGGLDGCLIMFEKEKGSRQSFDVNWVQSI
;
A
#
# COMPACT_ATOMS: atom_id res chain seq x y z
N ASN A 1 -8.29 21.05 13.76
CA ASN A 1 -9.74 21.00 13.55
C ASN A 1 -9.99 20.73 12.08
N LEU A 2 -10.15 19.46 11.73
CA LEU A 2 -10.70 19.07 10.43
C LEU A 2 -12.19 19.45 10.48
N ASP A 3 -12.57 20.43 9.66
CA ASP A 3 -13.98 20.76 9.45
C ASP A 3 -14.62 19.65 8.63
N THR A 4 -15.24 18.68 9.31
CA THR A 4 -15.91 17.53 8.70
C THR A 4 -17.20 17.93 7.93
N SER A 5 -17.58 19.20 7.92
CA SER A 5 -18.78 19.69 7.22
C SER A 5 -18.59 19.85 5.70
N LYS A 6 -17.38 19.74 5.18
CA LYS A 6 -17.08 19.78 3.74
C LYS A 6 -16.71 18.40 3.21
N MET A 7 -17.69 17.52 3.12
CA MET A 7 -17.57 16.39 2.21
C MET A 7 -17.47 16.94 0.77
N LEU A 8 -16.32 16.78 0.14
CA LEU A 8 -16.11 17.15 -1.25
C LEU A 8 -16.90 16.20 -2.12
N ALA A 9 -18.03 16.65 -2.67
CA ALA A 9 -18.68 15.99 -3.78
C ALA A 9 -17.74 16.13 -5.00
N LEU A 10 -17.20 15.01 -5.48
CA LEU A 10 -16.41 14.99 -6.71
C LEU A 10 -17.37 15.12 -7.89
N GLU A 11 -17.36 16.26 -8.58
CA GLU A 11 -18.12 16.48 -9.81
C GLU A 11 -17.39 15.84 -10.99
N GLY A 12 -18.00 14.84 -11.61
CA GLY A 12 -17.52 14.21 -12.84
C GLY A 12 -18.26 12.91 -13.12
N GLN A 13 -18.90 12.80 -14.27
CA GLN A 13 -19.65 11.65 -14.79
C GLN A 13 -20.26 10.71 -13.73
N GLY A 14 -21.34 11.13 -13.05
CA GLY A 14 -22.07 10.31 -12.09
C GLY A 14 -21.31 10.14 -10.78
N SER A 15 -21.13 11.18 -10.09
CA SER A 15 -20.30 11.56 -8.94
C SER A 15 -20.46 10.76 -7.63
N THR A 16 -20.69 9.46 -7.72
CA THR A 16 -20.54 8.58 -6.55
C THR A 16 -19.68 7.41 -7.01
N PHE A 17 -18.48 7.28 -6.43
CA PHE A 17 -17.75 6.04 -6.60
C PHE A 17 -18.58 4.93 -5.99
N LEU A 18 -19.10 4.03 -6.84
CA LEU A 18 -19.91 2.89 -6.41
C LEU A 18 -19.06 1.84 -5.67
N HIS A 19 -17.76 1.98 -5.69
CA HIS A 19 -16.79 1.06 -5.14
C HIS A 19 -15.86 1.76 -4.14
N PRO A 20 -15.31 1.02 -3.16
CA PRO A 20 -14.40 1.58 -2.17
C PRO A 20 -13.14 2.19 -2.79
N ILE A 21 -12.72 3.34 -2.26
CA ILE A 21 -11.38 3.88 -2.50
C ILE A 21 -10.43 3.15 -1.56
N ARG A 22 -9.38 2.52 -2.11
CA ARG A 22 -8.40 1.73 -1.37
C ARG A 22 -7.04 2.41 -1.25
N ALA A 23 -6.70 3.30 -2.17
CA ALA A 23 -5.42 3.96 -2.19
C ALA A 23 -5.55 5.43 -2.58
N ILE A 24 -4.72 6.27 -1.99
CA ILE A 24 -4.62 7.71 -2.29
C ILE A 24 -3.14 8.07 -2.27
N THR A 25 -2.66 8.78 -3.30
CA THR A 25 -1.30 9.32 -3.34
C THR A 25 -1.27 10.68 -4.03
N ASP A 26 -0.32 11.52 -3.65
CA ASP A 26 -0.07 12.78 -4.37
C ASP A 26 0.61 12.49 -5.70
N TYR A 27 0.09 13.09 -6.77
CA TYR A 27 0.73 13.09 -8.09
C TYR A 27 1.60 14.33 -8.27
N ASP A 28 1.02 15.50 -8.01
CA ASP A 28 1.68 16.80 -7.99
C ASP A 28 0.96 17.76 -7.03
N VAL A 29 1.37 19.05 -7.02
CA VAL A 29 0.78 20.05 -6.12
C VAL A 29 -0.71 20.29 -6.37
N HIS A 30 -1.21 20.01 -7.58
CA HIS A 30 -2.60 20.22 -7.99
C HIS A 30 -3.42 18.94 -8.12
N THR A 31 -2.77 17.75 -8.14
CA THR A 31 -3.42 16.49 -8.49
C THR A 31 -3.14 15.41 -7.44
N ILE A 32 -4.18 14.66 -7.05
CA ILE A 32 -4.05 13.39 -6.34
C ILE A 32 -4.51 12.24 -7.22
N LEU A 33 -3.94 11.07 -7.03
CA LEU A 33 -4.42 9.82 -7.62
C LEU A 33 -5.17 9.01 -6.58
N ILE A 34 -6.24 8.38 -6.98
CA ILE A 34 -6.98 7.43 -6.16
C ILE A 34 -7.10 6.08 -6.88
N GLY A 35 -6.89 5.00 -6.12
CA GLY A 35 -7.16 3.63 -6.55
C GLY A 35 -8.53 3.20 -6.06
N VAL A 36 -9.37 2.75 -7.00
CA VAL A 36 -10.75 2.35 -6.74
C VAL A 36 -10.91 0.85 -6.98
N ASP A 37 -11.45 0.14 -6.00
CA ASP A 37 -11.72 -1.29 -6.08
C ASP A 37 -12.78 -1.57 -7.17
N GLY A 38 -12.40 -2.26 -8.25
CA GLY A 38 -13.25 -2.47 -9.43
C GLY A 38 -13.42 -1.27 -10.35
N GLY A 39 -12.83 -0.10 -10.00
CA GLY A 39 -12.99 1.18 -10.72
C GLY A 39 -11.78 1.62 -11.54
N GLY A 40 -10.59 1.14 -11.22
CA GLY A 40 -9.35 1.60 -11.84
C GLY A 40 -8.71 2.78 -11.07
N VAL A 41 -7.87 3.55 -11.76
CA VAL A 41 -7.16 4.71 -11.19
C VAL A 41 -7.77 6.00 -11.71
N TYR A 42 -8.09 6.93 -10.81
CA TYR A 42 -8.59 8.26 -11.12
C TYR A 42 -7.60 9.33 -10.71
N ALA A 43 -7.54 10.39 -11.48
CA ALA A 43 -6.88 11.64 -11.11
C ALA A 43 -7.94 12.65 -10.65
N ILE A 44 -7.68 13.29 -9.50
CA ILE A 44 -8.52 14.33 -8.93
C ILE A 44 -7.74 15.65 -8.93
N ASP A 45 -8.28 16.63 -9.59
CA ASP A 45 -7.76 17.99 -9.56
C ASP A 45 -8.15 18.66 -8.21
N LYS A 46 -7.16 19.09 -7.45
CA LYS A 46 -7.35 19.66 -6.11
C LYS A 46 -8.02 21.04 -6.13
N ASP A 47 -7.92 21.78 -7.24
CA ASP A 47 -8.46 23.12 -7.38
C ASP A 47 -9.91 23.07 -7.84
N THR A 48 -10.16 22.35 -8.92
CA THR A 48 -11.50 22.25 -9.54
C THR A 48 -12.38 21.18 -8.93
N LYS A 49 -11.82 20.28 -8.10
CA LYS A 49 -12.50 19.12 -7.49
C LYS A 49 -13.06 18.12 -8.50
N LYS A 50 -12.57 18.14 -9.73
CA LYS A 50 -13.01 17.22 -10.77
C LYS A 50 -12.19 15.95 -10.76
N ALA A 51 -12.89 14.81 -10.88
CA ALA A 51 -12.28 13.51 -11.06
C ALA A 51 -12.34 13.10 -12.54
N ARG A 52 -11.25 12.51 -13.05
CA ARG A 52 -11.24 11.84 -14.34
C ARG A 52 -10.62 10.46 -14.22
N LEU A 53 -11.21 9.49 -14.91
CA LEU A 53 -10.61 8.16 -15.05
C LEU A 53 -9.30 8.29 -15.82
N LEU A 54 -8.24 7.75 -15.25
CA LEU A 54 -6.90 7.80 -15.84
C LEU A 54 -6.51 6.46 -16.45
N MET A 55 -6.79 5.35 -15.77
CA MET A 55 -6.40 4.01 -16.19
C MET A 55 -7.45 2.98 -15.76
N ASN A 56 -7.78 2.04 -16.64
CA ASN A 56 -8.66 0.91 -16.34
C ASN A 56 -8.33 -0.32 -17.20
N THR A 57 -9.14 -1.37 -17.11
CA THR A 57 -8.98 -2.61 -17.90
C THR A 57 -9.70 -2.60 -19.25
N LYS A 58 -10.43 -1.53 -19.60
CA LYS A 58 -11.31 -1.48 -20.77
C LYS A 58 -10.73 -0.71 -21.95
N ASP A 59 -9.67 0.04 -21.73
CA ASP A 59 -9.07 0.85 -22.80
C ASP A 59 -8.07 0.03 -23.61
N ASP A 60 -8.24 0.03 -24.93
CA ASP A 60 -7.28 -0.52 -25.90
C ASP A 60 -6.07 0.41 -26.13
N THR A 61 -5.77 1.26 -25.15
CA THR A 61 -4.70 2.25 -25.18
C THR A 61 -3.51 1.82 -24.36
N ASP A 62 -2.41 2.56 -24.46
CA ASP A 62 -1.19 2.37 -23.66
C ASP A 62 -1.40 2.54 -22.14
N THR A 63 -2.63 2.78 -21.68
CA THR A 63 -3.01 2.94 -20.27
C THR A 63 -3.78 1.73 -19.72
N TYR A 64 -3.67 0.59 -20.36
CA TYR A 64 -4.35 -0.64 -19.98
C TYR A 64 -3.80 -1.24 -18.66
N LEU A 65 -4.72 -1.55 -17.72
CA LEU A 65 -4.42 -2.29 -16.50
C LEU A 65 -4.87 -3.74 -16.61
N ARG A 66 -4.12 -4.68 -16.05
CA ARG A 66 -4.51 -6.10 -16.01
C ARG A 66 -5.65 -6.40 -15.04
N GLY A 67 -5.82 -5.58 -14.02
CA GLY A 67 -6.86 -5.73 -13.00
C GLY A 67 -7.43 -4.38 -12.61
N ASN A 68 -8.74 -4.31 -12.39
CA ASN A 68 -9.47 -3.07 -12.09
C ASN A 68 -9.72 -2.87 -10.59
N GLY A 69 -9.45 -3.87 -9.76
CA GLY A 69 -9.46 -3.76 -8.31
C GLY A 69 -8.15 -3.17 -7.83
N ILE A 70 -8.07 -1.85 -7.68
CA ILE A 70 -6.84 -1.16 -7.31
C ILE A 70 -6.76 -1.03 -5.79
N TYR A 71 -5.73 -1.61 -5.20
CA TYR A 71 -5.52 -1.67 -3.75
C TYR A 71 -4.35 -0.81 -3.28
N ALA A 72 -3.38 -0.57 -4.16
CA ALA A 72 -2.24 0.28 -3.85
C ALA A 72 -1.92 1.20 -5.03
N VAL A 73 -1.60 2.46 -4.75
CA VAL A 73 -1.05 3.42 -5.71
C VAL A 73 0.02 4.22 -4.97
N THR A 74 1.21 4.30 -5.54
CA THR A 74 2.28 5.14 -5.01
C THR A 74 3.05 5.80 -6.14
N ARG A 75 3.73 6.90 -5.83
CA ARG A 75 4.62 7.61 -6.74
C ARG A 75 6.04 7.53 -6.18
N ASP A 76 6.99 7.12 -7.02
CA ASP A 76 8.41 7.12 -6.65
C ASP A 76 9.06 8.49 -6.83
N ASP A 77 10.31 8.63 -6.37
CA ASP A 77 11.08 9.87 -6.46
C ASP A 77 11.43 10.26 -7.91
N GLN A 78 11.35 9.33 -8.84
CA GLN A 78 11.52 9.57 -10.27
C GLN A 78 10.23 10.03 -10.95
N GLY A 79 9.11 10.01 -10.20
CA GLY A 79 7.79 10.40 -10.68
C GLY A 79 6.98 9.28 -11.32
N ASN A 80 7.49 8.05 -11.36
CA ASN A 80 6.72 6.91 -11.88
C ASN A 80 5.57 6.55 -10.94
N ILE A 81 4.46 6.09 -11.50
CA ILE A 81 3.29 5.67 -10.74
C ILE A 81 3.25 4.14 -10.69
N TRP A 82 3.28 3.60 -9.49
CA TRP A 82 3.18 2.18 -9.20
C TRP A 82 1.74 1.85 -8.78
N ILE A 83 1.15 0.84 -9.38
CA ILE A 83 -0.25 0.49 -9.21
C ILE A 83 -0.36 -0.99 -8.89
N GLY A 84 -0.75 -1.30 -7.66
CA GLY A 84 -1.03 -2.68 -7.22
C GLY A 84 -2.50 -3.02 -7.42
N SER A 85 -2.78 -4.12 -8.12
CA SER A 85 -4.13 -4.60 -8.32
C SER A 85 -4.35 -5.97 -7.69
N TYR A 86 -5.58 -6.23 -7.22
CA TYR A 86 -5.92 -7.44 -6.47
C TYR A 86 -5.61 -8.75 -7.22
N THR A 87 -5.79 -8.78 -8.54
CA THR A 87 -5.55 -9.98 -9.35
C THR A 87 -4.62 -9.76 -10.53
N GLY A 88 -4.26 -8.51 -10.83
CA GLY A 88 -3.49 -8.14 -12.02
C GLY A 88 -2.00 -7.92 -11.79
N GLY A 89 -1.51 -8.08 -10.55
CA GLY A 89 -0.12 -7.79 -10.21
C GLY A 89 0.15 -6.29 -10.07
N VAL A 90 1.35 -5.87 -10.44
CA VAL A 90 1.78 -4.46 -10.39
C VAL A 90 1.93 -3.90 -11.79
N SER A 91 1.35 -2.72 -12.02
CA SER A 91 1.57 -1.91 -13.21
C SER A 91 2.41 -0.69 -12.85
N VAL A 92 3.31 -0.28 -13.73
CA VAL A 92 4.14 0.92 -13.56
C VAL A 92 3.92 1.84 -14.75
N ALA A 93 3.43 3.05 -14.48
CA ALA A 93 3.35 4.11 -15.47
C ALA A 93 4.61 4.98 -15.39
N ILE A 94 5.43 4.92 -16.42
CA ILE A 94 6.67 5.68 -16.51
C ILE A 94 6.41 6.99 -17.25
N LEU A 95 6.71 8.13 -16.61
CA LEU A 95 6.42 9.48 -17.16
C LEU A 95 7.21 9.83 -18.43
N LEU A 96 8.31 9.14 -18.69
CA LEU A 96 9.15 9.41 -19.86
C LEU A 96 8.77 8.49 -21.05
N LYS A 97 7.77 8.89 -21.81
CA LYS A 97 7.51 8.48 -23.22
C LYS A 97 7.18 7.01 -23.51
N HIS A 98 6.87 6.14 -22.54
CA HIS A 98 6.65 4.74 -22.82
C HIS A 98 5.45 4.13 -22.07
N PRO A 99 4.88 3.06 -22.65
CA PRO A 99 3.69 2.41 -22.13
C PRO A 99 3.88 1.85 -20.72
N ILE A 100 2.77 1.54 -20.09
CA ILE A 100 2.71 0.88 -18.78
C ILE A 100 3.49 -0.44 -18.84
N SER A 101 4.43 -0.62 -17.89
CA SER A 101 5.08 -1.91 -17.65
C SER A 101 4.31 -2.69 -16.61
N ILE A 102 4.17 -3.99 -16.81
CA ILE A 102 3.44 -4.87 -15.90
C ILE A 102 4.45 -5.74 -15.15
N LEU A 103 4.39 -5.69 -13.81
CA LEU A 103 5.03 -6.68 -12.94
C LEU A 103 3.95 -7.67 -12.48
N ALA A 104 4.17 -8.95 -12.72
CA ALA A 104 3.22 -9.99 -12.37
C ALA A 104 3.96 -11.22 -11.84
N HIS A 105 3.23 -12.09 -11.15
CA HIS A 105 3.73 -13.42 -10.82
C HIS A 105 3.86 -14.27 -12.09
N GLU A 106 5.01 -14.88 -12.26
CA GLU A 106 5.31 -15.83 -13.33
C GLU A 106 5.73 -17.17 -12.71
N LYS A 107 4.96 -18.21 -12.98
CA LYS A 107 5.23 -19.54 -12.39
C LYS A 107 6.63 -20.03 -12.74
N GLY A 108 7.43 -20.33 -11.72
CA GLY A 108 8.81 -20.81 -11.86
C GLY A 108 9.85 -19.70 -12.10
N ASN A 109 9.45 -18.45 -12.22
CA ASN A 109 10.34 -17.30 -12.33
C ASN A 109 10.53 -16.63 -10.95
N THR A 110 11.71 -16.77 -10.36
CA THR A 110 12.04 -16.14 -9.06
C THR A 110 12.32 -14.64 -9.18
N HIS A 111 12.34 -14.08 -10.40
CA HIS A 111 12.50 -12.65 -10.68
C HIS A 111 11.16 -11.99 -11.04
N SER A 112 10.10 -12.46 -10.43
CA SER A 112 8.75 -11.95 -10.60
C SER A 112 8.08 -11.78 -9.24
N LEU A 113 6.86 -11.24 -9.17
CA LEU A 113 6.09 -11.20 -7.92
C LEU A 113 5.84 -12.62 -7.39
N ILE A 114 5.78 -12.78 -6.06
CA ILE A 114 5.41 -14.05 -5.43
C ILE A 114 3.92 -14.36 -5.61
N SER A 115 3.08 -13.31 -5.68
CA SER A 115 1.63 -13.39 -5.96
C SER A 115 1.15 -12.18 -6.75
N ASN A 116 0.08 -12.35 -7.51
CA ASN A 116 -0.59 -11.25 -8.23
C ASN A 116 -1.59 -10.46 -7.36
N ASN A 117 -1.90 -10.96 -6.18
CA ASN A 117 -2.74 -10.24 -5.22
C ASN A 117 -1.84 -9.30 -4.42
N VAL A 118 -1.74 -8.06 -4.85
CA VAL A 118 -0.90 -7.03 -4.22
C VAL A 118 -1.77 -6.15 -3.33
N ASN A 119 -1.45 -6.11 -2.05
CA ASN A 119 -2.21 -5.40 -1.02
C ASN A 119 -1.60 -4.03 -0.71
N ASP A 120 -0.26 -3.92 -0.77
CA ASP A 120 0.45 -2.66 -0.49
C ASP A 120 1.80 -2.61 -1.21
N ILE A 121 2.30 -1.39 -1.45
CA ILE A 121 3.58 -1.13 -2.11
C ILE A 121 4.31 -0.06 -1.32
N GLU A 122 5.58 -0.29 -1.03
CA GLU A 122 6.44 0.64 -0.31
C GLU A 122 7.82 0.70 -0.97
N GLU A 123 8.43 1.88 -1.00
CA GLU A 123 9.83 2.06 -1.39
C GLU A 123 10.64 2.51 -0.18
N ASN A 124 11.71 1.81 0.13
CA ASN A 124 12.59 2.21 1.22
C ASN A 124 13.68 3.18 0.75
N PRO A 125 14.39 3.88 1.67
CA PRO A 125 15.43 4.84 1.33
C PRO A 125 16.58 4.28 0.46
N ASP A 126 16.78 2.97 0.46
CA ASP A 126 17.79 2.30 -0.38
C ASP A 126 17.28 2.05 -1.81
N GLY A 127 16.07 2.50 -2.16
CA GLY A 127 15.44 2.31 -3.46
C GLY A 127 14.98 0.88 -3.73
N ASN A 128 14.83 0.05 -2.70
CA ASN A 128 14.18 -1.25 -2.83
C ASN A 128 12.68 -1.09 -2.79
N GLN A 129 12.00 -1.72 -3.73
CA GLN A 129 10.54 -1.76 -3.81
C GLN A 129 10.02 -3.01 -3.12
N TRP A 130 9.08 -2.82 -2.21
CA TRP A 130 8.46 -3.86 -1.41
C TRP A 130 7.00 -4.02 -1.83
N PHE A 131 6.58 -5.23 -2.10
CA PHE A 131 5.22 -5.56 -2.51
C PHE A 131 4.63 -6.54 -1.51
N ALA A 132 3.67 -6.08 -0.70
CA ALA A 132 2.89 -6.94 0.17
C ALA A 132 1.86 -7.71 -0.65
N THR A 133 1.81 -9.03 -0.47
CA THR A 133 0.92 -9.89 -1.25
C THR A 133 0.22 -10.93 -0.37
N ASP A 134 -0.74 -11.65 -0.95
CA ASP A 134 -1.41 -12.76 -0.25
C ASP A 134 -0.51 -13.97 0.02
N ASP A 135 0.70 -14.01 -0.56
CA ASP A 135 1.63 -15.15 -0.42
C ASP A 135 3.00 -14.75 0.12
N GLY A 136 3.09 -13.59 0.76
CA GLY A 136 4.32 -13.03 1.31
C GLY A 136 4.70 -11.69 0.69
N ILE A 137 5.96 -11.34 0.84
CA ILE A 137 6.53 -10.09 0.33
C ILE A 137 7.51 -10.38 -0.80
N SER A 138 7.38 -9.61 -1.88
CA SER A 138 8.40 -9.50 -2.92
C SER A 138 9.20 -8.21 -2.71
N ILE A 139 10.52 -8.31 -2.69
CA ILE A 139 11.45 -7.18 -2.62
C ILE A 139 12.22 -7.12 -3.94
N ARG A 140 12.13 -6.00 -4.62
CA ARG A 140 12.86 -5.73 -5.86
C ARG A 140 13.91 -4.65 -5.62
N ASN A 141 15.16 -4.95 -5.88
CA ASN A 141 16.19 -3.91 -5.94
C ASN A 141 16.15 -3.24 -7.31
N THR A 142 15.91 -1.93 -7.34
CA THR A 142 15.72 -1.17 -8.60
C THR A 142 17.01 -0.99 -9.38
N LEU A 143 18.16 -0.95 -8.70
CA LEU A 143 19.46 -0.76 -9.33
C LEU A 143 20.01 -2.04 -9.95
N SER A 144 19.94 -3.17 -9.22
CA SER A 144 20.46 -4.45 -9.69
C SER A 144 19.43 -5.29 -10.44
N GLY A 145 18.14 -4.95 -10.33
CA GLY A 145 17.03 -5.76 -10.86
C GLY A 145 16.82 -7.09 -10.13
N THR A 146 17.49 -7.31 -9.00
CA THR A 146 17.37 -8.57 -8.25
C THR A 146 16.07 -8.61 -7.45
N TRP A 147 15.55 -9.82 -7.27
CA TRP A 147 14.33 -10.08 -6.49
C TRP A 147 14.63 -10.98 -5.29
N LYS A 148 13.89 -10.77 -4.24
CA LYS A 148 13.88 -11.61 -3.06
C LYS A 148 12.46 -11.78 -2.54
N HIS A 149 12.12 -12.97 -2.05
CA HIS A 149 10.82 -13.25 -1.44
C HIS A 149 11.00 -13.62 0.03
N VAL A 150 10.23 -12.98 0.89
CA VAL A 150 10.25 -13.18 2.35
C VAL A 150 8.85 -13.35 2.89
N LEU A 151 8.71 -13.83 4.12
CA LEU A 151 7.43 -14.14 4.77
C LEU A 151 6.49 -14.96 3.87
N LYS A 152 7.04 -15.97 3.17
CA LYS A 152 6.26 -16.82 2.25
C LYS A 152 5.12 -17.50 2.97
N GLU A 153 4.00 -17.67 2.25
CA GLU A 153 2.77 -18.30 2.75
C GLU A 153 2.06 -17.48 3.85
N ILE A 154 2.48 -16.23 4.05
CA ILE A 154 1.85 -15.28 4.99
C ILE A 154 1.13 -14.20 4.17
N VAL A 155 -0.15 -14.00 4.41
CA VAL A 155 -0.92 -12.90 3.82
C VAL A 155 -0.44 -11.59 4.45
N THR A 156 0.25 -10.76 3.65
CA THR A 156 0.77 -9.45 4.06
C THR A 156 -0.13 -8.34 3.52
N ILE A 157 -0.53 -7.40 4.37
CA ILE A 157 -1.59 -6.42 4.07
C ILE A 157 -1.03 -5.00 3.96
N SER A 158 -0.13 -4.61 4.85
CA SER A 158 0.32 -3.22 4.96
C SER A 158 1.82 -3.16 5.19
N LEU A 159 2.47 -2.18 4.59
CA LEU A 159 3.88 -1.87 4.70
C LEU A 159 4.06 -0.45 5.23
N CYS A 160 5.11 -0.22 6.01
CA CYS A 160 5.53 1.11 6.41
C CYS A 160 7.03 1.15 6.62
N THR A 161 7.73 1.96 5.84
CA THR A 161 9.16 2.20 6.03
C THR A 161 9.39 3.05 7.27
N SER A 162 10.23 2.57 8.19
CA SER A 162 10.67 3.33 9.36
C SER A 162 11.79 4.31 9.01
N GLY A 163 11.98 5.31 9.87
CA GLY A 163 13.00 6.35 9.65
C GLY A 163 14.45 5.84 9.53
N ASN A 164 14.73 4.58 9.92
CA ASN A 164 16.03 3.93 9.77
C ASN A 164 16.09 2.95 8.57
N GLY A 165 15.09 2.96 7.71
CA GLY A 165 15.01 2.14 6.49
C GLY A 165 14.51 0.71 6.71
N ASN A 166 14.23 0.28 7.94
CA ASN A 166 13.55 -1.00 8.19
C ASN A 166 12.08 -0.91 7.79
N VAL A 167 11.42 -2.04 7.56
CA VAL A 167 10.03 -2.07 7.09
C VAL A 167 9.15 -2.80 8.10
N TRP A 168 8.12 -2.11 8.58
CA TRP A 168 7.03 -2.69 9.33
C TRP A 168 6.03 -3.35 8.38
N VAL A 169 5.55 -4.53 8.76
CA VAL A 169 4.65 -5.35 7.94
C VAL A 169 3.46 -5.78 8.78
N GLY A 170 2.28 -5.36 8.40
CA GLY A 170 1.02 -5.85 8.94
C GLY A 170 0.55 -7.09 8.17
N THR A 171 0.08 -8.12 8.89
CA THR A 171 -0.34 -9.39 8.29
C THR A 171 -1.79 -9.74 8.62
N TYR A 172 -2.39 -10.59 7.80
CA TYR A 172 -3.72 -11.15 8.06
C TYR A 172 -3.59 -12.50 8.80
N GLY A 173 -3.51 -12.41 10.14
CA GLY A 173 -3.52 -13.58 11.03
C GLY A 173 -2.22 -13.89 11.74
N ASP A 174 -1.10 -13.21 11.41
CA ASP A 174 0.21 -13.47 12.01
C ASP A 174 0.84 -12.24 12.70
N GLY A 175 0.07 -11.17 12.91
CA GLY A 175 0.49 -9.97 13.64
C GLY A 175 1.34 -9.01 12.82
N VAL A 176 2.36 -8.42 13.46
CA VAL A 176 3.22 -7.39 12.86
C VAL A 176 4.68 -7.81 12.89
N TYR A 177 5.36 -7.72 11.76
CA TYR A 177 6.80 -7.91 11.64
C TYR A 177 7.54 -6.60 11.47
N LEU A 178 8.77 -6.53 11.96
CA LEU A 178 9.78 -5.56 11.55
C LEU A 178 10.88 -6.31 10.81
N LEU A 179 11.14 -5.90 9.58
CA LEU A 179 12.19 -6.47 8.73
C LEU A 179 13.30 -5.43 8.51
N ASP A 180 14.55 -5.91 8.39
CA ASP A 180 15.64 -5.06 7.90
C ASP A 180 15.54 -4.85 6.37
N ASN A 181 16.40 -3.98 5.82
CA ASN A 181 16.48 -3.67 4.38
C ASN A 181 16.68 -4.91 3.48
N ASN A 182 17.16 -6.01 4.09
CA ASN A 182 17.37 -7.27 3.40
C ASN A 182 16.24 -8.28 3.63
N GLY A 183 15.16 -7.87 4.29
CA GLY A 183 14.02 -8.73 4.59
C GLY A 183 14.29 -9.78 5.68
N ARG A 184 15.29 -9.57 6.56
CA ARG A 184 15.50 -10.40 7.75
C ARG A 184 14.57 -9.91 8.86
N VAL A 185 13.90 -10.84 9.54
CA VAL A 185 13.03 -10.52 10.67
C VAL A 185 13.87 -10.02 11.85
N LEU A 186 13.57 -8.81 12.31
CA LEU A 186 14.16 -8.17 13.48
C LEU A 186 13.24 -8.29 14.71
N ARG A 187 11.91 -8.15 14.49
CA ARG A 187 10.89 -8.27 15.55
C ARG A 187 9.63 -8.90 14.98
N HIS A 188 8.88 -9.55 15.86
CA HIS A 188 7.55 -10.09 15.56
C HIS A 188 6.64 -9.80 16.76
N LEU A 189 5.61 -9.01 16.54
CA LEU A 189 4.62 -8.62 17.55
C LEU A 189 3.35 -9.44 17.32
N THR A 190 2.83 -10.06 18.39
CA THR A 190 1.65 -10.91 18.30
C THR A 190 0.70 -10.71 19.48
N LYS A 191 -0.55 -11.16 19.29
CA LYS A 191 -1.54 -11.26 20.36
C LYS A 191 -1.09 -12.24 21.44
N GLN A 192 -0.49 -13.35 21.08
CA GLN A 192 -0.04 -14.40 22.01
C GLN A 192 1.04 -13.90 22.97
N GLN A 193 1.85 -12.95 22.53
CA GLN A 193 2.86 -12.27 23.35
C GLN A 193 2.29 -11.10 24.16
N GLY A 194 0.98 -10.85 24.08
CA GLY A 194 0.30 -9.75 24.78
C GLY A 194 0.58 -8.36 24.20
N GLN A 195 1.23 -8.28 23.05
CA GLN A 195 1.61 -7.01 22.43
C GLN A 195 0.49 -6.43 21.56
N LEU A 196 -0.31 -7.29 20.94
CA LEU A 196 -1.45 -6.93 20.09
C LEU A 196 -2.76 -7.43 20.71
N THR A 197 -3.88 -6.81 20.31
CA THR A 197 -5.25 -7.25 20.63
C THR A 197 -5.73 -8.31 19.65
N THR A 198 -5.23 -8.24 18.41
CA THR A 198 -5.50 -9.19 17.32
C THR A 198 -4.24 -9.42 16.49
N ASN A 199 -4.17 -10.54 15.76
CA ASN A 199 -3.14 -10.78 14.74
C ASN A 199 -3.60 -10.40 13.33
N TYR A 200 -4.84 -9.96 13.16
CA TYR A 200 -5.39 -9.52 11.88
C TYR A 200 -5.19 -8.02 11.73
N ILE A 201 -4.12 -7.62 11.03
CA ILE A 201 -3.67 -6.23 10.93
C ILE A 201 -3.96 -5.69 9.54
N PHE A 202 -4.66 -4.56 9.49
CA PHE A 202 -4.99 -3.88 8.24
C PHE A 202 -4.10 -2.69 7.92
N SER A 203 -3.53 -2.05 8.95
CA SER A 203 -2.68 -0.89 8.74
C SER A 203 -1.57 -0.82 9.77
N VAL A 204 -0.38 -0.46 9.31
CA VAL A 204 0.77 -0.10 10.15
C VAL A 204 1.35 1.21 9.65
N ARG A 205 1.66 2.13 10.58
CA ARG A 205 2.29 3.41 10.27
C ARG A 205 3.27 3.79 11.36
N GLN A 206 4.36 4.41 10.96
CA GLN A 206 5.25 5.12 11.88
C GLN A 206 5.08 6.62 11.64
N ASP A 207 4.81 7.36 12.71
CA ASP A 207 4.68 8.81 12.62
C ASP A 207 6.05 9.52 12.62
N MET A 208 6.03 10.86 12.54
CA MET A 208 7.25 11.67 12.47
C MET A 208 8.05 11.64 13.78
N GLU A 209 7.42 11.38 14.91
CA GLU A 209 8.03 11.18 16.22
C GLU A 209 8.68 9.80 16.32
N GLY A 210 8.30 8.90 15.43
CA GLY A 210 8.77 7.51 15.34
C GLY A 210 7.93 6.54 16.15
N ASP A 211 6.76 6.94 16.60
CA ASP A 211 5.79 6.09 17.26
C ASP A 211 5.10 5.18 16.22
N LEU A 212 4.88 3.93 16.60
CA LEU A 212 4.27 2.93 15.72
C LEU A 212 2.78 2.81 15.99
N TRP A 213 1.97 3.04 14.98
CA TRP A 213 0.52 2.91 14.98
C TRP A 213 0.09 1.65 14.25
N ILE A 214 -0.79 0.86 14.86
CA ILE A 214 -1.26 -0.43 14.35
C ILE A 214 -2.78 -0.48 14.43
N GLY A 215 -3.43 -0.64 13.28
CA GLY A 215 -4.88 -0.84 13.16
C GLY A 215 -5.24 -2.30 12.89
N GLY A 216 -6.10 -2.87 13.73
CA GLY A 216 -6.53 -4.27 13.65
C GLY A 216 -7.99 -4.46 13.26
N LEU A 217 -8.35 -5.69 12.90
CA LEU A 217 -9.71 -6.09 12.53
C LEU A 217 -10.71 -5.96 13.69
N ASP A 218 -10.23 -6.03 14.92
CA ASP A 218 -11.04 -5.93 16.14
C ASP A 218 -11.49 -4.50 16.49
N GLY A 219 -11.19 -3.54 15.62
CA GLY A 219 -11.52 -2.13 15.85
C GLY A 219 -10.62 -1.46 16.89
N CYS A 220 -9.48 -2.06 17.21
CA CYS A 220 -8.51 -1.48 18.13
C CYS A 220 -7.36 -0.81 17.37
N LEU A 221 -7.07 0.43 17.73
CA LEU A 221 -5.88 1.15 17.32
C LEU A 221 -4.85 1.06 18.45
N ILE A 222 -3.66 0.56 18.14
CA ILE A 222 -2.56 0.43 19.09
C ILE A 222 -1.45 1.38 18.70
N MET A 223 -0.92 2.12 19.68
CA MET A 223 0.27 2.95 19.54
C MET A 223 1.39 2.39 20.44
N PHE A 224 2.58 2.24 19.89
CA PHE A 224 3.80 1.96 20.64
C PHE A 224 4.69 3.21 20.62
N GLU A 225 4.90 3.81 21.78
CA GLU A 225 5.80 4.95 21.94
C GLU A 225 7.27 4.50 21.75
N LYS A 226 7.97 5.17 20.82
CA LYS A 226 9.36 4.86 20.47
C LYS A 226 10.30 4.98 21.67
N GLU A 227 10.19 6.08 22.43
CA GLU A 227 11.12 6.39 23.51
C GLU A 227 10.85 5.57 24.78
N LYS A 228 9.59 5.36 25.11
CA LYS A 228 9.19 4.71 26.35
C LYS A 228 8.94 3.22 26.21
N GLY A 229 8.76 2.73 24.98
CA GLY A 229 8.34 1.36 24.72
C GLY A 229 6.97 1.04 25.31
N SER A 230 6.23 2.08 25.74
CA SER A 230 4.89 1.92 26.30
C SER A 230 3.88 1.70 25.18
N ARG A 231 2.83 0.95 25.51
CA ARG A 231 1.72 0.66 24.60
C ARG A 231 0.48 1.37 25.09
N GLN A 232 -0.20 2.09 24.19
CA GLN A 232 -1.55 2.60 24.38
C GLN A 232 -2.52 1.92 23.39
N SER A 233 -3.76 1.72 23.79
CA SER A 233 -4.79 1.16 22.92
C SER A 233 -6.04 2.04 22.97
N PHE A 234 -6.66 2.24 21.78
CA PHE A 234 -7.84 3.06 21.59
C PHE A 234 -8.91 2.21 20.94
N ASP A 235 -10.08 2.15 21.55
CA ASP A 235 -11.24 1.49 20.94
C ASP A 235 -11.82 2.41 19.86
N VAL A 236 -11.79 1.92 18.62
CA VAL A 236 -12.38 2.58 17.45
C VAL A 236 -13.23 1.56 16.72
N ASN A 237 -14.31 2.00 16.09
CA ASN A 237 -15.24 1.05 15.48
C ASN A 237 -14.66 0.27 14.30
N TRP A 238 -13.71 0.87 13.58
CA TRP A 238 -13.08 0.25 12.41
C TRP A 238 -11.80 0.99 12.00
N VAL A 239 -10.71 0.25 11.75
CA VAL A 239 -9.47 0.81 11.21
C VAL A 239 -9.08 0.06 9.94
N GLN A 240 -9.23 0.68 8.79
CA GLN A 240 -8.75 0.14 7.51
C GLN A 240 -7.47 0.80 7.02
N SER A 241 -7.23 2.05 7.42
CA SER A 241 -6.04 2.82 7.05
C SER A 241 -5.73 3.85 8.14
N ILE A 242 -4.47 4.12 8.34
CA ILE A 242 -3.94 5.13 9.25
C ILE A 242 -3.12 6.14 8.44
#